data_bdef127a16c19fb5c522d8955bf194d8
#
_entry.id   bdef127a16c19fb5c522d8955bf194d8
#
_cell.length_a   1.000
_cell.length_b   1.000
_cell.length_c   1.000
_cell.angle_alpha   90.00
_cell.angle_beta   90.00
_cell.angle_gamma   90.00
#
_symmetry.space_group_name_H-M   'P 1'
#
loop_
_entity.id
_entity.type
_entity.pdbx_description
1 polymer ?
#
loop_
_entity_poly.entity_id
_entity_poly.type
_entity_poly.pdbx_seq_one_letter_code
_entity_poly.pdbx_strand_id
1 'polypeptide(L)'
;MQFQIKRDTLLKSLSIAHNIIEKKNTIPILANVLLEIKNNKLNIVATDLDIVFKDEISELKIDKEGSTTTSATVLYDVLRKLPINQDVTFNLESQNKLKITAKNSKFNLLCLPIDDFPNFGSNFKNEPFKLSSKKLLSLLNKTKVSMSNDDARH
;
A
#
# COMPACT_ATOMS: atom_id res chain seq x y z
N MET A 1 13.03 5.02 -9.98
CA MET A 1 11.69 4.48 -10.21
C MET A 1 10.86 5.48 -10.99
N GLN A 2 10.24 5.05 -12.10
CA GLN A 2 9.32 5.89 -12.88
C GLN A 2 8.25 5.02 -13.53
N PHE A 3 6.98 5.37 -13.35
CA PHE A 3 5.84 4.64 -13.92
C PHE A 3 4.59 5.50 -14.03
N GLN A 4 3.64 5.05 -14.86
CA GLN A 4 2.32 5.65 -15.05
C GLN A 4 1.23 4.61 -14.79
N ILE A 5 0.20 4.98 -14.06
CA ILE A 5 -0.90 4.10 -13.67
C ILE A 5 -2.22 4.86 -13.64
N LYS A 6 -3.34 4.18 -13.84
CA LYS A 6 -4.68 4.74 -13.61
C LYS A 6 -4.90 5.03 -12.12
N ARG A 7 -5.37 6.23 -11.82
CA ARG A 7 -5.70 6.66 -10.46
C ARG A 7 -6.57 5.65 -9.72
N ASP A 8 -7.62 5.14 -10.37
CA ASP A 8 -8.60 4.27 -9.73
C ASP A 8 -8.03 2.87 -9.41
N THR A 9 -7.14 2.36 -10.26
CA THR A 9 -6.44 1.09 -10.02
C THR A 9 -5.58 1.19 -8.76
N LEU A 10 -4.75 2.24 -8.66
CA LEU A 10 -3.89 2.43 -7.49
C LEU A 10 -4.67 2.77 -6.21
N LEU A 11 -5.75 3.56 -6.34
CA LEU A 11 -6.56 3.96 -5.19
C LEU A 11 -7.25 2.77 -4.50
N LYS A 12 -7.64 1.73 -5.24
CA LYS A 12 -8.23 0.51 -4.66
C LYS A 12 -7.27 -0.14 -3.67
N SER A 13 -6.03 -0.39 -4.08
CA SER A 13 -5.00 -1.00 -3.23
C SER A 13 -4.64 -0.08 -2.06
N LEU A 14 -4.47 1.22 -2.32
CA LEU A 14 -4.14 2.18 -1.26
C LEU A 14 -5.26 2.38 -0.24
N SER A 15 -6.52 2.20 -0.61
CA SER A 15 -7.61 2.26 0.35
C SER A 15 -7.53 1.14 1.39
N ILE A 16 -7.09 -0.04 1.00
CA ILE A 16 -6.87 -1.17 1.91
C ILE A 16 -5.61 -0.91 2.76
N ALA A 17 -4.50 -0.55 2.12
CA ALA A 17 -3.26 -0.21 2.80
C ALA A 17 -3.44 0.86 3.87
N HIS A 18 -4.17 1.95 3.55
CA HIS A 18 -4.46 3.04 4.47
C HIS A 18 -5.27 2.61 5.71
N ASN A 19 -6.12 1.59 5.59
CA ASN A 19 -6.91 1.10 6.72
C ASN A 19 -6.12 0.20 7.68
N ILE A 20 -4.98 -0.34 7.23
CA ILE A 20 -4.10 -1.18 8.05
C ILE A 20 -3.14 -0.29 8.86
N ILE A 21 -2.70 0.81 8.26
CA ILE A 21 -1.71 1.68 8.88
C ILE A 21 -2.30 2.42 10.07
N GLU A 22 -1.69 2.25 11.23
CA GLU A 22 -2.03 2.98 12.44
C GLU A 22 -1.67 4.47 12.33
N LYS A 23 -2.64 5.34 12.60
CA LYS A 23 -2.46 6.80 12.55
C LYS A 23 -1.58 7.36 13.68
N LYS A 24 -1.38 6.63 14.76
CA LYS A 24 -0.63 7.02 15.96
C LYS A 24 0.57 6.11 16.22
N ASN A 25 1.26 5.68 15.17
CA ASN A 25 2.41 4.81 15.35
C ASN A 25 3.63 5.64 15.82
N THR A 26 4.36 5.11 16.80
CA THR A 26 5.62 5.70 17.30
C THR A 26 6.78 5.47 16.32
N ILE A 27 6.64 4.55 15.37
CA ILE A 27 7.65 4.20 14.37
C ILE A 27 7.26 4.84 13.04
N PRO A 28 7.93 5.91 12.58
CA PRO A 28 7.51 6.70 11.42
C PRO A 28 7.38 5.91 10.12
N ILE A 29 8.23 4.88 9.91
CA ILE A 29 8.22 4.08 8.67
C ILE A 29 6.92 3.28 8.51
N LEU A 30 6.24 2.90 9.60
CA LEU A 30 4.99 2.16 9.59
C LEU A 30 3.79 3.01 9.13
N ALA A 31 3.93 4.34 9.11
CA ALA A 31 2.95 5.23 8.47
C ALA A 31 3.11 5.30 6.94
N ASN A 32 4.16 4.67 6.41
CA ASN A 32 4.45 4.65 4.98
C ASN A 32 3.93 3.36 4.32
N VAL A 33 3.71 3.47 3.02
CA VAL A 33 3.53 2.34 2.11
C VAL A 33 4.82 2.17 1.30
N LEU A 34 5.27 0.93 1.15
CA LEU A 34 6.35 0.58 0.24
C LEU A 34 5.77 0.40 -1.17
N LEU A 35 6.36 1.08 -2.13
CA LEU A 35 6.08 0.95 -3.56
C LEU A 35 7.33 0.40 -4.25
N GLU A 36 7.23 -0.75 -4.89
CA GLU A 36 8.34 -1.38 -5.60
C GLU A 36 7.92 -1.78 -7.02
N ILE A 37 8.66 -1.31 -8.01
CA ILE A 37 8.53 -1.77 -9.39
C ILE A 37 9.58 -2.84 -9.63
N LYS A 38 9.12 -4.07 -9.84
CA LYS A 38 9.95 -5.23 -10.12
C LYS A 38 9.19 -6.24 -10.96
N ASN A 39 9.89 -6.93 -11.88
CA ASN A 39 9.29 -7.96 -12.74
C ASN A 39 8.04 -7.46 -13.50
N ASN A 40 8.09 -6.25 -14.01
CA ASN A 40 7.00 -5.60 -14.75
C ASN A 40 5.68 -5.43 -13.96
N LYS A 41 5.77 -5.33 -12.63
CA LYS A 41 4.65 -5.13 -11.72
C LYS A 41 4.95 -4.05 -10.69
N LEU A 42 3.90 -3.40 -10.19
CA LEU A 42 3.96 -2.59 -8.99
C LEU A 42 3.54 -3.43 -7.79
N ASN A 43 4.47 -3.66 -6.88
CA ASN A 43 4.22 -4.26 -5.58
C ASN A 43 3.94 -3.14 -4.57
N ILE A 44 2.88 -3.30 -3.80
CA ILE A 44 2.46 -2.38 -2.74
C ILE A 44 2.46 -3.16 -1.43
N VAL A 45 3.19 -2.67 -0.42
CA VAL A 45 3.24 -3.29 0.90
C VAL A 45 2.93 -2.26 1.97
N ALA A 46 2.06 -2.62 2.90
CA ALA A 46 1.74 -1.85 4.09
C ALA A 46 1.65 -2.78 5.31
N THR A 47 1.98 -2.27 6.49
CA THR A 47 1.96 -3.07 7.72
C THR A 47 1.84 -2.18 8.96
N ASP A 48 1.24 -2.75 10.00
CA ASP A 48 1.26 -2.27 11.39
C ASP A 48 2.12 -3.17 12.31
N LEU A 49 2.85 -4.14 11.72
CA LEU A 49 3.64 -5.25 12.28
C LEU A 49 2.82 -6.51 12.59
N ASP A 50 1.57 -6.40 12.96
CA ASP A 50 0.68 -7.55 13.22
C ASP A 50 0.05 -8.05 11.92
N ILE A 51 -0.32 -7.13 11.03
CA ILE A 51 -0.92 -7.40 9.74
C ILE A 51 0.01 -6.90 8.62
N VAL A 52 0.19 -7.72 7.60
CA VAL A 52 0.92 -7.35 6.39
C VAL A 52 -0.02 -7.41 5.19
N PHE A 53 -0.22 -6.29 4.54
CA PHE A 53 -0.90 -6.19 3.26
C PHE A 53 0.13 -6.20 2.12
N LYS A 54 -0.10 -7.05 1.14
CA LYS A 54 0.67 -7.08 -0.11
C LYS A 54 -0.30 -7.14 -1.28
N ASP A 55 -0.07 -6.30 -2.28
CA ASP A 55 -0.83 -6.30 -3.53
C ASP A 55 0.10 -6.12 -4.74
N GLU A 56 -0.26 -6.71 -5.87
CA GLU A 56 0.48 -6.64 -7.12
C GLU A 56 -0.41 -6.08 -8.23
N ILE A 57 0.05 -5.02 -8.89
CA ILE A 57 -0.65 -4.42 -10.02
C ILE A 57 0.20 -4.58 -11.28
N SER A 58 -0.41 -5.15 -12.34
CA SER A 58 0.23 -5.33 -13.65
C SER A 58 -0.24 -4.31 -14.70
N GLU A 59 -1.34 -3.62 -14.44
CA GLU A 59 -1.95 -2.66 -15.38
C GLU A 59 -1.30 -1.26 -15.23
N LEU A 60 -0.06 -1.14 -15.67
CA LEU A 60 0.70 0.13 -15.62
C LEU A 60 1.74 0.20 -16.73
N LYS A 61 2.22 1.42 -17.02
CA LYS A 61 3.38 1.64 -17.88
C LYS A 61 4.60 1.89 -17.01
N ILE A 62 5.67 1.14 -17.25
CA ILE A 62 6.90 1.23 -16.48
C ILE A 62 8.00 1.79 -17.39
N ASP A 63 8.61 2.91 -16.95
CA ASP A 63 9.77 3.50 -17.62
C ASP A 63 11.07 3.10 -16.90
N LYS A 64 11.03 2.98 -15.56
CA LYS A 64 12.20 2.64 -14.75
C LYS A 64 11.79 1.88 -13.49
N GLU A 65 12.41 0.71 -13.26
CA GLU A 65 12.27 -0.04 -12.01
C GLU A 65 12.88 0.70 -10.81
N GLY A 66 12.59 0.23 -9.62
CA GLY A 66 13.07 0.73 -8.35
C GLY A 66 12.01 0.70 -7.28
N SER A 67 12.36 1.19 -6.10
CA SER A 67 11.48 1.14 -4.94
C SER A 67 11.61 2.41 -4.09
N THR A 68 10.57 2.69 -3.31
CA THR A 68 10.54 3.82 -2.37
C THR A 68 9.45 3.60 -1.32
N THR A 69 9.55 4.34 -0.23
CA THR A 69 8.45 4.41 0.76
C THR A 69 7.91 5.83 0.81
N THR A 70 6.61 5.99 1.02
CA THR A 70 5.99 7.30 1.20
C THR A 70 4.76 7.20 2.10
N SER A 71 4.35 8.32 2.70
CA SER A 71 3.17 8.35 3.57
C SER A 71 1.92 7.82 2.86
N ALA A 72 1.36 6.73 3.39
CA ALA A 72 0.15 6.13 2.83
C ALA A 72 -1.05 7.07 2.90
N THR A 73 -1.20 7.78 4.02
CA THR A 73 -2.30 8.75 4.21
C THR A 73 -2.21 9.89 3.20
N VAL A 74 -1.04 10.51 3.04
CA VAL A 74 -0.86 11.62 2.11
C VAL A 74 -1.06 11.16 0.67
N LEU A 75 -0.49 10.00 0.30
CA LEU A 75 -0.65 9.44 -1.03
C LEU A 75 -2.11 9.11 -1.34
N TYR A 76 -2.82 8.47 -0.40
CA TYR A 76 -4.24 8.18 -0.52
C TYR A 76 -5.07 9.46 -0.70
N ASP A 77 -4.83 10.49 0.11
CA ASP A 77 -5.56 11.75 0.04
C ASP A 77 -5.32 12.50 -1.28
N VAL A 78 -4.09 12.49 -1.79
CA VAL A 78 -3.75 13.06 -3.10
C VAL A 78 -4.55 12.35 -4.20
N LEU A 79 -4.49 11.01 -4.26
CA LEU A 79 -5.17 10.25 -5.30
C LEU A 79 -6.70 10.39 -5.19
N ARG A 80 -7.26 10.39 -3.98
CA ARG A 80 -8.70 10.54 -3.77
C ARG A 80 -9.25 11.86 -4.32
N LYS A 81 -8.46 12.93 -4.30
CA LYS A 81 -8.84 14.27 -4.79
C LYS A 81 -8.66 14.44 -6.30
N LEU A 82 -7.95 13.53 -6.97
CA LEU A 82 -7.80 13.58 -8.42
C LEU A 82 -9.07 13.10 -9.15
N PRO A 83 -9.32 13.56 -10.39
CA PRO A 83 -10.45 13.09 -11.20
C PRO A 83 -10.41 11.59 -11.46
N ILE A 84 -11.60 11.00 -11.62
CA ILE A 84 -11.78 9.58 -11.98
C ILE A 84 -11.12 9.30 -13.35
N ASN A 85 -10.60 8.09 -13.54
CA ASN A 85 -9.92 7.62 -14.77
C ASN A 85 -8.68 8.44 -15.17
N GLN A 86 -8.15 9.27 -14.26
CA GLN A 86 -6.96 10.06 -14.52
C GLN A 86 -5.70 9.18 -14.54
N ASP A 87 -4.86 9.39 -15.57
CA ASP A 87 -3.49 8.85 -15.56
C ASP A 87 -2.62 9.65 -14.60
N VAL A 88 -1.87 8.94 -13.78
CA VAL A 88 -0.99 9.51 -12.78
C VAL A 88 0.43 8.97 -13.02
N THR A 89 1.38 9.87 -13.15
CA THR A 89 2.79 9.55 -13.33
C THR A 89 3.54 9.75 -12.03
N PHE A 90 4.30 8.75 -11.65
CA PHE A 90 5.19 8.72 -10.49
C PHE A 90 6.63 8.79 -10.95
N ASN A 91 7.41 9.67 -10.38
CA ASN A 91 8.84 9.80 -10.65
C ASN A 91 9.61 10.02 -9.35
N LEU A 92 10.48 9.10 -8.99
CA LEU A 92 11.42 9.24 -7.88
C LEU A 92 12.60 10.11 -8.32
N GLU A 93 12.56 11.39 -7.97
CA GLU A 93 13.60 12.38 -8.36
C GLU A 93 14.88 12.19 -7.54
N SER A 94 14.75 11.79 -6.27
CA SER A 94 15.87 11.47 -5.37
C SER A 94 15.40 10.41 -4.34
N GLN A 95 16.31 9.90 -3.52
CA GLN A 95 15.97 8.90 -2.49
C GLN A 95 14.85 9.33 -1.54
N ASN A 96 14.69 10.63 -1.32
CA ASN A 96 13.74 11.19 -0.37
C ASN A 96 12.59 12.00 -1.01
N LYS A 97 12.47 12.01 -2.36
CA LYS A 97 11.48 12.85 -3.05
C LYS A 97 10.78 12.11 -4.18
N LEU A 98 9.51 11.81 -3.98
CA LEU A 98 8.60 11.25 -4.97
C LEU A 98 7.72 12.35 -5.56
N LYS A 99 7.88 12.58 -6.86
CA LYS A 99 7.04 13.50 -7.63
C LYS A 99 5.87 12.74 -8.26
N ILE A 100 4.68 13.27 -8.07
CA ILE A 100 3.44 12.77 -8.65
C ILE A 100 2.88 13.83 -9.58
N THR A 101 2.57 13.46 -10.82
CA THR A 101 2.01 14.36 -11.83
C THR A 101 0.70 13.80 -12.38
N ALA A 102 -0.35 14.63 -12.40
CA ALA A 102 -1.65 14.27 -12.95
C ALA A 102 -2.23 15.49 -13.68
N LYS A 103 -2.25 15.46 -15.02
CA LYS A 103 -2.59 16.64 -15.86
C LYS A 103 -1.82 17.90 -15.41
N ASN A 104 -2.56 18.87 -14.84
CA ASN A 104 -2.03 20.16 -14.39
C ASN A 104 -1.61 20.16 -12.91
N SER A 105 -1.82 19.05 -12.19
CA SER A 105 -1.49 18.94 -10.78
C SER A 105 -0.13 18.27 -10.60
N LYS A 106 0.69 18.85 -9.70
CA LYS A 106 2.00 18.32 -9.33
C LYS A 106 2.10 18.28 -7.81
N PHE A 107 2.53 17.15 -7.29
CA PHE A 107 2.75 16.93 -5.86
C PHE A 107 4.14 16.39 -5.64
N ASN A 108 4.76 16.78 -4.53
CA ASN A 108 6.03 16.22 -4.07
C ASN A 108 5.80 15.60 -2.69
N LEU A 109 6.03 14.31 -2.57
CA LEU A 109 5.91 13.57 -1.32
C LEU A 109 7.31 13.24 -0.79
N LEU A 110 7.45 13.31 0.53
CA LEU A 110 8.66 12.85 1.20
C LEU A 110 8.68 11.32 1.23
N CYS A 111 9.88 10.77 1.08
CA CYS A 111 10.17 9.36 1.16
C CYS A 111 11.12 9.08 2.32
N LEU A 112 10.97 7.92 2.95
CA LEU A 112 11.92 7.41 3.92
C LEU A 112 12.75 6.27 3.29
N PRO A 113 13.93 5.96 3.83
CA PRO A 113 14.77 4.87 3.34
C PRO A 113 14.01 3.54 3.35
N ILE A 114 14.22 2.74 2.30
CA ILE A 114 13.59 1.43 2.16
C ILE A 114 14.13 0.46 3.20
N ASP A 115 15.39 0.62 3.57
CA ASP A 115 16.08 -0.24 4.53
C ASP A 115 15.44 -0.19 5.92
N ASP A 116 14.73 0.89 6.24
CA ASP A 116 13.96 1.04 7.48
C ASP A 116 12.61 0.31 7.42
N PHE A 117 12.13 -0.10 6.23
CA PHE A 117 10.85 -0.78 6.09
C PHE A 117 10.97 -2.26 6.48
N PRO A 118 10.05 -2.80 7.30
CA PRO A 118 10.13 -4.18 7.78
C PRO A 118 10.17 -5.19 6.63
N ASN A 119 11.10 -6.14 6.70
CA ASN A 119 11.21 -7.22 5.72
C ASN A 119 10.42 -8.44 6.19
N PHE A 120 9.37 -8.77 5.50
CA PHE A 120 8.53 -9.93 5.77
C PHE A 120 8.94 -11.08 4.84
N GLY A 121 9.80 -11.96 5.34
CA GLY A 121 10.17 -13.20 4.63
C GLY A 121 8.95 -14.08 4.36
N SER A 122 8.95 -14.78 3.23
CA SER A 122 7.87 -15.71 2.83
C SER A 122 8.04 -17.12 3.39
N ASN A 123 8.72 -17.29 4.51
CA ASN A 123 9.02 -18.61 5.08
C ASN A 123 7.80 -19.22 5.80
N PHE A 124 6.74 -19.51 5.05
CA PHE A 124 5.68 -20.39 5.55
C PHE A 124 6.21 -21.84 5.59
N LYS A 125 6.43 -22.36 6.79
CA LYS A 125 6.90 -23.75 7.00
C LYS A 125 5.77 -24.79 6.87
N ASN A 126 4.51 -24.35 6.83
CA ASN A 126 3.35 -25.23 6.83
C ASN A 126 2.74 -25.35 5.44
N GLU A 127 2.17 -26.51 5.13
CA GLU A 127 1.43 -26.69 3.89
C GLU A 127 0.19 -25.78 3.84
N PRO A 128 -0.08 -25.12 2.70
CA PRO A 128 -1.24 -24.26 2.56
C PRO A 128 -2.53 -25.10 2.49
N PHE A 129 -3.55 -24.69 3.21
CA PHE A 129 -4.89 -25.23 3.03
C PHE A 129 -5.75 -24.29 2.17
N LYS A 130 -6.70 -24.86 1.42
CA LYS A 130 -7.60 -24.09 0.54
C LYS A 130 -8.95 -23.91 1.21
N LEU A 131 -9.41 -22.65 1.28
CA LEU A 131 -10.74 -22.29 1.76
C LEU A 131 -11.38 -21.33 0.76
N SER A 132 -12.67 -21.55 0.42
CA SER A 132 -13.36 -20.60 -0.47
C SER A 132 -13.56 -19.25 0.23
N SER A 133 -13.39 -18.15 -0.49
CA SER A 133 -13.57 -16.78 0.03
C SER A 133 -14.98 -16.57 0.61
N LYS A 134 -16.02 -17.16 0.00
CA LYS A 134 -17.41 -17.12 0.48
C LYS A 134 -17.54 -17.78 1.86
N LYS A 135 -16.89 -18.92 2.07
CA LYS A 135 -16.91 -19.64 3.35
C LYS A 135 -16.19 -18.84 4.43
N LEU A 136 -14.99 -18.33 4.12
CA LEU A 136 -14.22 -17.49 5.03
C LEU A 136 -15.00 -16.22 5.43
N LEU A 137 -15.57 -15.50 4.46
CA LEU A 137 -16.37 -14.31 4.72
C LEU A 137 -17.57 -14.62 5.63
N SER A 138 -18.25 -15.75 5.40
CA SER A 138 -19.37 -16.18 6.26
C SER A 138 -18.93 -16.44 7.70
N LEU A 139 -17.76 -17.06 7.90
CA LEU A 139 -17.20 -17.32 9.24
C LEU A 139 -16.82 -16.01 9.94
N LEU A 140 -16.12 -15.12 9.26
CA LEU A 140 -15.74 -13.81 9.79
C LEU A 140 -16.94 -12.96 10.18
N ASN A 141 -18.01 -12.94 9.35
CA ASN A 141 -19.23 -12.19 9.66
C ASN A 141 -19.96 -12.74 10.89
N LYS A 142 -19.91 -14.06 11.14
CA LYS A 142 -20.49 -14.66 12.34
C LYS A 142 -19.72 -14.33 13.61
N THR A 143 -18.41 -14.26 13.55
CA THR A 143 -17.56 -13.97 14.71
C THR A 143 -17.48 -12.48 15.02
N LYS A 144 -17.59 -11.61 14.01
CA LYS A 144 -17.52 -10.15 14.15
C LYS A 144 -18.51 -9.58 15.17
N VAL A 145 -19.69 -10.18 15.33
CA VAL A 145 -20.73 -9.75 16.29
C VAL A 145 -20.26 -9.87 17.74
N SER A 146 -19.34 -10.80 18.01
CA SER A 146 -18.82 -11.09 19.36
C SER A 146 -17.46 -10.42 19.63
N MET A 147 -16.92 -9.68 18.66
CA MET A 147 -15.65 -8.97 18.84
C MET A 147 -15.82 -7.75 19.75
N SER A 148 -14.93 -7.60 20.72
CA SER A 148 -14.80 -6.37 21.49
C SER A 148 -14.14 -5.28 20.62
N ASN A 149 -14.63 -4.05 20.74
CA ASN A 149 -13.96 -2.86 20.19
C ASN A 149 -13.06 -2.19 21.24
N ASP A 150 -12.85 -2.83 22.38
CA ASP A 150 -12.03 -2.32 23.49
C ASP A 150 -10.65 -2.98 23.41
N ASP A 151 -9.64 -2.22 23.05
CA ASP A 151 -8.25 -2.66 22.92
C ASP A 151 -7.63 -3.15 24.24
N ALA A 152 -8.27 -2.86 25.39
CA ALA A 152 -7.84 -3.31 26.72
C ALA A 152 -8.36 -4.71 27.09
N ARG A 153 -9.23 -5.33 26.25
CA ARG A 153 -9.75 -6.69 26.47
C ARG A 153 -9.03 -7.68 25.58
N HIS A 154 -8.04 -8.31 26.13
CA HIS A 154 -7.35 -9.47 25.55
C HIS A 154 -8.04 -10.78 25.92
#